data_d6b2563e0501a7d72f986bba8f2b499d
#
_entry.id   d6b2563e0501a7d72f986bba8f2b499d
#
_cell.length_a   1.000
_cell.length_b   1.000
_cell.length_c   1.000
_cell.angle_alpha   90.00
_cell.angle_beta   90.00
_cell.angle_gamma   90.00
#
_symmetry.space_group_name_H-M   'P 1'
#
loop_
_entity.id
_entity.type
_entity.pdbx_description
1 polymer ?
#
loop_
_entity_poly.entity_id
_entity_poly.type
_entity_poly.pdbx_seq_one_letter_code
_entity_poly.pdbx_strand_id
1 'polypeptide(L)'
;SFPTRRSSDLDMLITHHPLIFSPLKHITDEDFIGRRLLKLIRSDISYYAMHTNYDVLGMAELSGQILGLTDTEVLDVTMNTQTKEEGIGRVGSLPKEMTLEECCVYVKHKLKLGSVKVFGDMKQPVKRLAVSPGSGKSAIAPAVSKGADVLVTGDIGHHEGLDAAAQGVSVIDAGHYGTEYIFMEDMKRFLEERLPAAKIITAPVVHPFQVL
;
A
#
# COMPACT_ATOMS: atom_id res chain seq x y z
N SER A 1 -11.07 5.79 5.69
CA SER A 1 -12.11 6.64 6.30
C SER A 1 -13.46 6.29 5.73
N PHE A 2 -14.48 6.13 6.58
CA PHE A 2 -15.85 5.91 6.11
C PHE A 2 -16.35 7.17 5.42
N PRO A 3 -16.97 7.06 4.24
CA PRO A 3 -17.52 8.21 3.56
C PRO A 3 -18.56 8.90 4.44
N THR A 4 -18.49 10.23 4.51
CA THR A 4 -19.44 11.09 5.23
C THR A 4 -20.77 11.26 4.50
N ARG A 5 -20.91 10.70 3.30
CA ARG A 5 -22.17 10.73 2.53
C ARG A 5 -23.27 9.97 3.25
N ARG A 6 -24.49 10.37 3.03
CA ARG A 6 -25.69 9.67 3.50
C ARG A 6 -25.62 8.21 3.02
N SER A 7 -25.75 7.30 3.92
CA SER A 7 -25.67 5.86 3.65
C SER A 7 -26.70 5.34 2.64
N SER A 8 -27.76 6.12 2.38
CA SER A 8 -28.81 5.83 1.39
C SER A 8 -28.37 5.96 -0.09
N ASP A 9 -27.16 6.48 -0.36
CA ASP A 9 -26.70 6.74 -1.73
C ASP A 9 -25.67 5.70 -2.20
N LEU A 10 -25.41 4.66 -1.41
CA LEU A 10 -24.42 3.62 -1.69
C LEU A 10 -25.04 2.23 -1.57
N ASP A 11 -24.86 1.40 -2.58
CA ASP A 11 -25.27 -0.01 -2.57
C ASP A 11 -24.13 -0.91 -2.04
N MET A 12 -22.88 -0.50 -2.27
CA MET A 12 -21.70 -1.28 -1.90
C MET A 12 -20.54 -0.39 -1.48
N LEU A 13 -19.79 -0.85 -0.48
CA LEU A 13 -18.52 -0.27 -0.03
C LEU A 13 -17.39 -1.27 -0.25
N ILE A 14 -16.42 -0.90 -1.08
CA ILE A 14 -15.19 -1.66 -1.29
C ILE A 14 -14.05 -0.97 -0.55
N THR A 15 -13.29 -1.72 0.24
CA THR A 15 -12.14 -1.22 0.99
C THR A 15 -10.94 -2.15 0.80
N HIS A 16 -9.74 -1.63 1.04
CA HIS A 16 -8.55 -2.46 1.12
C HIS A 16 -8.53 -3.23 2.45
N HIS A 17 -8.55 -2.53 3.57
CA HIS A 17 -8.54 -3.16 4.89
C HIS A 17 -9.91 -3.66 5.32
N PRO A 18 -10.00 -4.86 5.95
CA PRO A 18 -11.25 -5.37 6.48
C PRO A 18 -11.74 -4.54 7.68
N LEU A 19 -13.05 -4.37 7.76
CA LEU A 19 -13.68 -3.73 8.92
C LEU A 19 -13.61 -4.61 10.17
N ILE A 20 -13.71 -5.93 9.99
CA ILE A 20 -13.62 -6.93 11.04
C ILE A 20 -12.28 -7.64 10.87
N PHE A 21 -11.33 -7.33 11.75
CA PHE A 21 -10.00 -7.94 11.73
C PHE A 21 -9.94 -9.21 12.60
N SER A 22 -10.64 -9.18 13.73
CA SER A 22 -10.75 -10.31 14.66
C SER A 22 -12.20 -10.75 14.80
N PRO A 23 -12.48 -12.06 15.04
CA PRO A 23 -13.84 -12.56 15.20
C PRO A 23 -14.62 -11.80 16.29
N LEU A 24 -15.83 -11.40 15.97
CA LEU A 24 -16.75 -10.74 16.92
C LEU A 24 -17.71 -11.76 17.50
N LYS A 25 -17.94 -11.73 18.82
CA LYS A 25 -18.93 -12.57 19.50
C LYS A 25 -20.33 -11.93 19.46
N HIS A 26 -20.41 -10.62 19.36
CA HIS A 26 -21.67 -9.86 19.29
C HIS A 26 -21.42 -8.55 18.53
N ILE A 27 -22.47 -7.96 18.03
CA ILE A 27 -22.46 -6.65 17.34
C ILE A 27 -23.40 -5.74 18.12
N THR A 28 -22.82 -4.74 18.79
CA THR A 28 -23.54 -3.73 19.55
C THR A 28 -23.06 -2.33 19.13
N ASP A 29 -23.67 -1.28 19.63
CA ASP A 29 -23.25 0.10 19.42
C ASP A 29 -22.30 0.63 20.50
N GLU A 30 -21.83 -0.21 21.40
CA GLU A 30 -20.92 0.14 22.46
C GLU A 30 -19.50 0.48 21.96
N ASP A 31 -19.03 -0.22 20.92
CA ASP A 31 -17.73 0.02 20.30
C ASP A 31 -17.83 0.62 18.88
N PHE A 32 -16.71 1.11 18.35
CA PHE A 32 -16.69 1.79 17.05
C PHE A 32 -16.86 0.83 15.86
N ILE A 33 -16.44 -0.43 15.97
CA ILE A 33 -16.63 -1.44 14.91
C ILE A 33 -18.10 -1.83 14.85
N GLY A 34 -18.71 -2.13 16.00
CA GLY A 34 -20.14 -2.45 16.09
C GLY A 34 -21.02 -1.34 15.53
N ARG A 35 -20.75 -0.08 15.89
CA ARG A 35 -21.47 1.09 15.31
C ARG A 35 -21.36 1.16 13.80
N ARG A 36 -20.18 0.89 13.23
CA ARG A 36 -19.96 0.89 11.77
C ARG A 36 -20.71 -0.24 11.09
N LEU A 37 -20.67 -1.45 11.66
CA LEU A 37 -21.40 -2.62 11.16
C LEU A 37 -22.92 -2.37 11.19
N LEU A 38 -23.45 -1.90 12.31
CA LEU A 38 -24.86 -1.57 12.43
C LEU A 38 -25.30 -0.51 11.42
N LYS A 39 -24.45 0.47 11.13
CA LYS A 39 -24.72 1.48 10.11
C LYS A 39 -24.81 0.86 8.71
N LEU A 40 -23.86 -0.03 8.35
CA LEU A 40 -23.89 -0.73 7.06
C LEU A 40 -25.13 -1.60 6.93
N ILE A 41 -25.43 -2.41 7.96
CA ILE A 41 -26.58 -3.31 7.99
C ILE A 41 -27.90 -2.53 7.87
N ARG A 42 -28.09 -1.49 8.68
CA ARG A 42 -29.32 -0.66 8.67
C ARG A 42 -29.52 0.12 7.36
N SER A 43 -28.45 0.32 6.61
CA SER A 43 -28.47 1.03 5.32
C SER A 43 -28.46 0.10 4.12
N ASP A 44 -28.53 -1.20 4.35
CA ASP A 44 -28.48 -2.25 3.32
C ASP A 44 -27.29 -2.10 2.37
N ILE A 45 -26.12 -1.74 2.93
CA ILE A 45 -24.88 -1.55 2.18
C ILE A 45 -24.05 -2.82 2.24
N SER A 46 -23.81 -3.45 1.09
CA SER A 46 -22.86 -4.55 0.96
C SER A 46 -21.42 -4.07 1.25
N TYR A 47 -20.64 -4.89 1.95
CA TYR A 47 -19.25 -4.57 2.28
C TYR A 47 -18.31 -5.65 1.74
N TYR A 48 -17.25 -5.21 1.03
CA TYR A 48 -16.22 -6.09 0.50
C TYR A 48 -14.83 -5.54 0.79
N ALA A 49 -13.97 -6.35 1.43
CA ALA A 49 -12.56 -6.01 1.65
C ALA A 49 -11.66 -6.77 0.68
N MET A 50 -10.83 -6.04 -0.04
CA MET A 50 -9.81 -6.57 -0.95
C MET A 50 -8.43 -6.36 -0.33
N HIS A 51 -8.05 -7.24 0.58
CA HIS A 51 -6.77 -7.16 1.31
C HIS A 51 -5.67 -7.93 0.56
N THR A 52 -5.16 -9.00 1.12
CA THR A 52 -4.02 -9.78 0.57
C THR A 52 -4.24 -10.26 -0.88
N ASN A 53 -5.47 -10.53 -1.29
CA ASN A 53 -5.76 -10.85 -2.69
C ASN A 53 -5.39 -9.69 -3.64
N TYR A 54 -5.64 -8.44 -3.24
CA TYR A 54 -5.25 -7.30 -4.05
C TYR A 54 -3.77 -6.95 -3.88
N ASP A 55 -3.19 -7.14 -2.69
CA ASP A 55 -1.75 -6.94 -2.47
C ASP A 55 -0.91 -7.76 -3.45
N VAL A 56 -1.30 -9.01 -3.65
CA VAL A 56 -0.60 -9.94 -4.55
C VAL A 56 -0.93 -9.69 -6.03
N LEU A 57 -2.22 -9.55 -6.37
CA LEU A 57 -2.67 -9.54 -7.76
C LEU A 57 -2.77 -8.14 -8.40
N GLY A 58 -2.67 -7.07 -7.63
CA GLY A 58 -2.84 -5.69 -8.09
C GLY A 58 -1.82 -4.72 -7.51
N MET A 59 -1.80 -4.55 -6.17
CA MET A 59 -1.03 -3.51 -5.48
C MET A 59 0.47 -3.58 -5.77
N ALA A 60 1.03 -4.80 -5.78
CA ALA A 60 2.45 -5.01 -6.04
C ALA A 60 2.87 -4.47 -7.42
N GLU A 61 2.12 -4.81 -8.46
CA GLU A 61 2.38 -4.34 -9.82
C GLU A 61 2.13 -2.84 -9.96
N LEU A 62 1.00 -2.34 -9.43
CA LEU A 62 0.61 -0.93 -9.47
C LEU A 62 1.68 -0.04 -8.84
N SER A 63 2.22 -0.44 -7.68
CA SER A 63 3.25 0.34 -6.98
C SER A 63 4.55 0.42 -7.79
N GLY A 64 4.98 -0.68 -8.41
CA GLY A 64 6.13 -0.70 -9.31
C GLY A 64 5.93 0.21 -10.53
N GLN A 65 4.75 0.16 -11.16
CA GLN A 65 4.40 1.02 -12.29
C GLN A 65 4.38 2.51 -11.92
N ILE A 66 3.78 2.88 -10.78
CA ILE A 66 3.74 4.27 -10.31
C ILE A 66 5.16 4.80 -10.09
N LEU A 67 6.04 3.98 -9.49
CA LEU A 67 7.44 4.33 -9.29
C LEU A 67 8.28 4.22 -10.57
N GLY A 68 7.69 3.78 -11.69
CA GLY A 68 8.37 3.69 -12.99
C GLY A 68 9.51 2.68 -12.99
N LEU A 69 9.39 1.59 -12.23
CA LEU A 69 10.40 0.54 -12.20
C LEU A 69 10.42 -0.25 -13.50
N THR A 70 11.62 -0.60 -13.97
CA THR A 70 11.86 -1.50 -15.10
C THR A 70 12.51 -2.80 -14.62
N ASP A 71 12.50 -3.83 -15.45
CA ASP A 71 13.07 -5.15 -15.15
C ASP A 71 12.61 -5.69 -13.79
N THR A 72 11.30 -5.59 -13.57
CA THR A 72 10.70 -5.91 -12.27
C THR A 72 10.57 -7.41 -12.06
N GLU A 73 10.81 -7.83 -10.83
CA GLU A 73 10.48 -9.16 -10.32
C GLU A 73 9.68 -9.05 -9.01
N VAL A 74 9.03 -10.15 -8.63
CA VAL A 74 8.31 -10.23 -7.35
C VAL A 74 9.31 -10.10 -6.20
N LEU A 75 9.01 -9.24 -5.23
CA LEU A 75 9.87 -9.04 -4.07
C LEU A 75 9.79 -10.23 -3.10
N ASP A 76 8.59 -10.58 -2.67
CA ASP A 76 8.31 -11.70 -1.77
C ASP A 76 7.31 -12.66 -2.43
N VAL A 77 7.80 -13.79 -2.92
CA VAL A 77 7.00 -14.77 -3.66
C VAL A 77 6.11 -15.55 -2.69
N THR A 78 4.80 -15.38 -2.81
CA THR A 78 3.81 -16.09 -1.99
C THR A 78 3.09 -17.21 -2.74
N MET A 79 3.12 -17.18 -4.07
CA MET A 79 2.48 -18.18 -4.93
C MET A 79 3.32 -18.42 -6.18
N ASN A 80 3.57 -19.69 -6.48
CA ASN A 80 4.15 -20.12 -7.73
C ASN A 80 3.08 -20.84 -8.57
N THR A 81 2.71 -20.25 -9.70
CA THR A 81 1.90 -20.92 -10.71
C THR A 81 2.81 -21.54 -11.76
N GLN A 82 2.26 -22.39 -12.62
CA GLN A 82 3.04 -23.01 -13.71
C GLN A 82 3.64 -21.99 -14.71
N THR A 83 3.10 -20.78 -14.75
CA THR A 83 3.45 -19.74 -15.73
C THR A 83 3.97 -18.45 -15.12
N LYS A 84 3.77 -18.20 -13.82
CA LYS A 84 4.09 -16.91 -13.20
C LYS A 84 4.30 -17.03 -11.69
N GLU A 85 5.29 -16.31 -11.19
CA GLU A 85 5.41 -16.02 -9.76
C GLU A 85 4.51 -14.86 -9.40
N GLU A 86 3.79 -15.00 -8.29
CA GLU A 86 2.97 -13.94 -7.70
C GLU A 86 3.36 -13.75 -6.23
N GLY A 87 3.22 -12.52 -5.74
CA GLY A 87 3.59 -12.22 -4.36
C GLY A 87 3.49 -10.75 -4.03
N ILE A 88 3.97 -10.43 -2.84
CA ILE A 88 3.88 -9.09 -2.27
C ILE A 88 5.08 -8.25 -2.73
N GLY A 89 4.80 -7.03 -3.18
CA GLY A 89 5.81 -6.07 -3.60
C GLY A 89 6.48 -6.39 -4.92
N ARG A 90 7.29 -5.44 -5.37
CA ARG A 90 8.14 -5.54 -6.58
C ARG A 90 9.52 -5.01 -6.27
N VAL A 91 10.53 -5.54 -6.97
CA VAL A 91 11.88 -4.98 -6.99
C VAL A 91 12.30 -4.82 -8.44
N GLY A 92 12.94 -3.71 -8.76
CA GLY A 92 13.34 -3.40 -10.13
C GLY A 92 14.30 -2.22 -10.21
N SER A 93 14.67 -1.85 -11.41
CA SER A 93 15.58 -0.73 -11.69
C SER A 93 14.81 0.59 -11.71
N LEU A 94 15.36 1.61 -11.06
CA LEU A 94 14.91 2.98 -11.23
C LEU A 94 15.22 3.48 -12.66
N PRO A 95 14.46 4.45 -13.20
CA PRO A 95 14.71 5.01 -14.54
C PRO A 95 16.12 5.61 -14.71
N LYS A 96 16.71 6.05 -13.62
CA LYS A 96 18.11 6.52 -13.53
C LYS A 96 18.65 6.27 -12.14
N GLU A 97 19.98 6.15 -12.04
CA GLU A 97 20.66 6.17 -10.75
C GLU A 97 20.56 7.58 -10.13
N MET A 98 20.35 7.63 -8.83
CA MET A 98 20.21 8.87 -8.06
C MET A 98 20.71 8.66 -6.63
N THR A 99 20.91 9.74 -5.87
CA THR A 99 21.19 9.63 -4.43
C THR A 99 19.92 9.21 -3.65
N LEU A 100 20.07 8.69 -2.44
CA LEU A 100 18.94 8.38 -1.57
C LEU A 100 18.08 9.64 -1.31
N GLU A 101 18.69 10.82 -1.14
CA GLU A 101 17.99 12.09 -0.99
C GLU A 101 17.11 12.42 -2.21
N GLU A 102 17.67 12.31 -3.42
CA GLU A 102 16.90 12.48 -4.66
C GLU A 102 15.80 11.43 -4.81
N CYS A 103 16.07 10.19 -4.38
CA CYS A 103 15.07 9.12 -4.37
C CYS A 103 13.91 9.42 -3.43
N CYS A 104 14.17 10.01 -2.25
CA CYS A 104 13.10 10.46 -1.34
C CYS A 104 12.20 11.52 -1.99
N VAL A 105 12.81 12.50 -2.70
CA VAL A 105 12.06 13.51 -3.45
C VAL A 105 11.23 12.86 -4.56
N TYR A 106 11.84 11.93 -5.29
CA TYR A 106 11.19 11.16 -6.36
C TYR A 106 9.99 10.38 -5.85
N VAL A 107 10.15 9.61 -4.77
CA VAL A 107 9.07 8.82 -4.14
C VAL A 107 7.94 9.71 -3.64
N LYS A 108 8.27 10.81 -2.95
CA LYS A 108 7.26 11.79 -2.51
C LYS A 108 6.45 12.34 -3.68
N HIS A 109 7.10 12.68 -4.77
CA HIS A 109 6.42 13.19 -5.97
C HIS A 109 5.51 12.13 -6.59
N LYS A 110 6.02 10.90 -6.77
CA LYS A 110 5.28 9.79 -7.38
C LYS A 110 4.06 9.35 -6.56
N LEU A 111 4.22 9.29 -5.25
CA LEU A 111 3.18 8.92 -4.30
C LEU A 111 2.45 10.14 -3.71
N LYS A 112 2.67 11.37 -4.21
CA LYS A 112 2.01 12.61 -3.78
C LYS A 112 2.02 12.81 -2.26
N LEU A 113 3.19 12.59 -1.63
CA LEU A 113 3.38 12.65 -0.18
C LEU A 113 4.05 13.95 0.24
N GLY A 114 3.65 14.50 1.38
CA GLY A 114 4.29 15.67 1.98
C GLY A 114 5.64 15.35 2.64
N SER A 115 5.76 14.18 3.23
CA SER A 115 6.93 13.74 4.00
C SER A 115 7.16 12.25 3.90
N VAL A 116 8.38 11.81 4.17
CA VAL A 116 8.79 10.41 4.37
C VAL A 116 9.76 10.33 5.54
N LYS A 117 9.85 9.18 6.20
CA LYS A 117 10.90 8.89 7.18
C LYS A 117 11.96 8.03 6.49
N VAL A 118 13.23 8.28 6.75
CA VAL A 118 14.35 7.66 6.01
C VAL A 118 15.35 7.05 6.97
N PHE A 119 15.83 5.86 6.62
CA PHE A 119 16.96 5.20 7.26
C PHE A 119 18.00 4.90 6.19
N GLY A 120 19.23 5.35 6.37
CA GLY A 120 20.35 5.20 5.43
C GLY A 120 21.14 6.47 5.22
N ASP A 121 22.20 6.37 4.43
CA ASP A 121 23.03 7.54 4.05
C ASP A 121 22.38 8.27 2.88
N MET A 122 22.02 9.54 3.07
CA MET A 122 21.36 10.36 2.06
C MET A 122 22.18 10.54 0.77
N LYS A 123 23.50 10.37 0.84
CA LYS A 123 24.41 10.46 -0.32
C LYS A 123 24.64 9.11 -1.03
N GLN A 124 24.17 8.01 -0.45
CA GLN A 124 24.30 6.69 -1.06
C GLN A 124 23.63 6.67 -2.44
N PRO A 125 24.33 6.14 -3.48
CA PRO A 125 23.70 5.92 -4.78
C PRO A 125 22.66 4.80 -4.67
N VAL A 126 21.52 4.98 -5.32
CA VAL A 126 20.43 4.01 -5.44
C VAL A 126 20.03 3.83 -6.88
N LYS A 127 19.94 2.58 -7.31
CA LYS A 127 19.56 2.20 -8.67
C LYS A 127 18.48 1.12 -8.65
N ARG A 128 18.57 0.17 -7.72
CA ARG A 128 17.63 -0.92 -7.57
C ARG A 128 16.71 -0.66 -6.38
N LEU A 129 15.42 -0.49 -6.65
CA LEU A 129 14.41 -0.16 -5.67
C LEU A 129 13.46 -1.33 -5.46
N ALA A 130 13.24 -1.69 -4.20
CA ALA A 130 12.14 -2.55 -3.76
C ALA A 130 10.98 -1.68 -3.26
N VAL A 131 9.74 -2.07 -3.57
CA VAL A 131 8.53 -1.46 -3.03
C VAL A 131 7.62 -2.54 -2.45
N SER A 132 7.20 -2.35 -1.22
CA SER A 132 6.20 -3.19 -0.53
C SER A 132 5.18 -2.28 0.15
N PRO A 133 3.99 -2.10 -0.43
CA PRO A 133 2.93 -1.31 0.19
C PRO A 133 2.51 -1.84 1.56
N GLY A 134 1.97 -0.96 2.40
CA GLY A 134 1.53 -1.30 3.75
C GLY A 134 2.67 -1.43 4.75
N SER A 135 2.59 -2.42 5.64
CA SER A 135 3.59 -2.67 6.68
C SER A 135 4.77 -3.46 6.15
N GLY A 136 5.96 -2.86 6.16
CA GLY A 136 7.13 -3.36 5.44
C GLY A 136 8.16 -4.15 6.24
N LYS A 137 7.92 -4.45 7.51
CA LYS A 137 8.88 -5.19 8.32
C LYS A 137 9.30 -6.52 7.68
N SER A 138 8.35 -7.28 7.16
CA SER A 138 8.59 -8.56 6.48
C SER A 138 9.29 -8.43 5.13
N ALA A 139 9.23 -7.25 4.51
CA ALA A 139 9.83 -6.99 3.21
C ALA A 139 11.35 -6.70 3.27
N ILE A 140 11.91 -6.43 4.44
CA ILE A 140 13.34 -6.11 4.61
C ILE A 140 14.22 -7.29 4.15
N ALA A 141 13.99 -8.49 4.65
CA ALA A 141 14.79 -9.66 4.30
C ALA A 141 14.69 -10.01 2.79
N PRO A 142 13.50 -10.02 2.16
CA PRO A 142 13.39 -10.13 0.71
C PRO A 142 14.15 -9.02 -0.04
N ALA A 143 14.08 -7.76 0.39
CA ALA A 143 14.79 -6.64 -0.25
C ALA A 143 16.32 -6.85 -0.21
N VAL A 144 16.86 -7.28 0.94
CA VAL A 144 18.28 -7.64 1.09
C VAL A 144 18.64 -8.78 0.14
N SER A 145 17.86 -9.87 0.12
CA SER A 145 18.15 -11.04 -0.71
C SER A 145 18.08 -10.77 -2.21
N LYS A 146 17.24 -9.82 -2.62
CA LYS A 146 17.07 -9.39 -4.01
C LYS A 146 18.06 -8.28 -4.42
N GLY A 147 18.96 -7.88 -3.50
CA GLY A 147 19.99 -6.86 -3.77
C GLY A 147 19.41 -5.47 -4.05
N ALA A 148 18.36 -5.09 -3.35
CA ALA A 148 17.83 -3.73 -3.43
C ALA A 148 18.77 -2.76 -2.70
N ASP A 149 18.95 -1.56 -3.25
CA ASP A 149 19.66 -0.46 -2.58
C ASP A 149 18.74 0.27 -1.60
N VAL A 150 17.43 0.30 -1.92
CA VAL A 150 16.42 0.98 -1.12
C VAL A 150 15.10 0.22 -1.13
N LEU A 151 14.42 0.19 0.01
CA LEU A 151 13.05 -0.32 0.20
C LEU A 151 12.09 0.84 0.48
N VAL A 152 11.06 0.99 -0.34
CA VAL A 152 9.92 1.90 -0.12
C VAL A 152 8.78 1.12 0.48
N THR A 153 8.29 1.54 1.66
CA THR A 153 7.25 0.82 2.40
C THR A 153 6.62 1.71 3.47
N GLY A 154 5.89 1.16 4.44
CA GLY A 154 5.34 1.85 5.61
C GLY A 154 5.60 1.11 6.91
N ASP A 155 5.27 1.78 8.03
CA ASP A 155 5.27 1.23 9.40
C ASP A 155 6.62 0.65 9.85
N ILE A 156 7.73 1.29 9.50
CA ILE A 156 9.05 0.84 9.91
C ILE A 156 9.40 1.42 11.29
N GLY A 157 9.65 0.54 12.24
CA GLY A 157 10.13 0.90 13.56
C GLY A 157 11.62 1.29 13.56
N HIS A 158 12.06 1.80 14.72
CA HIS A 158 13.44 2.27 14.90
C HIS A 158 14.48 1.17 14.63
N HIS A 159 14.29 0.00 15.24
CA HIS A 159 15.24 -1.11 15.12
C HIS A 159 15.22 -1.70 13.71
N GLU A 160 14.04 -1.94 13.14
CA GLU A 160 13.90 -2.48 11.79
C GLU A 160 14.62 -1.60 10.74
N GLY A 161 14.49 -0.28 10.87
CA GLY A 161 15.14 0.65 9.94
C GLY A 161 16.66 0.68 10.08
N LEU A 162 17.18 0.64 11.31
CA LEU A 162 18.63 0.55 11.55
C LEU A 162 19.21 -0.78 11.07
N ASP A 163 18.51 -1.89 11.35
CA ASP A 163 18.94 -3.23 10.94
C ASP A 163 18.95 -3.39 9.42
N ALA A 164 17.98 -2.79 8.70
CA ALA A 164 17.97 -2.78 7.25
C ALA A 164 19.16 -1.99 6.69
N ALA A 165 19.40 -0.78 7.21
CA ALA A 165 20.54 0.04 6.80
C ALA A 165 21.88 -0.64 7.08
N ALA A 166 22.02 -1.33 8.21
CA ALA A 166 23.23 -2.11 8.54
C ALA A 166 23.46 -3.30 7.57
N GLN A 167 22.39 -3.81 6.94
CA GLN A 167 22.45 -4.85 5.91
C GLN A 167 22.62 -4.29 4.49
N GLY A 168 22.81 -2.97 4.34
CA GLY A 168 23.05 -2.32 3.06
C GLY A 168 21.80 -1.89 2.32
N VAL A 169 20.61 -2.03 2.91
CA VAL A 169 19.35 -1.57 2.30
C VAL A 169 18.83 -0.34 3.04
N SER A 170 18.86 0.81 2.37
CA SER A 170 18.18 2.00 2.88
C SER A 170 16.68 1.84 2.89
N VAL A 171 15.97 2.52 3.79
CA VAL A 171 14.51 2.45 3.87
C VAL A 171 13.89 3.84 3.75
N ILE A 172 12.93 3.96 2.85
CA ILE A 172 12.03 5.11 2.74
C ILE A 172 10.66 4.65 3.27
N ASP A 173 10.35 5.03 4.51
CA ASP A 173 9.04 4.81 5.09
C ASP A 173 8.10 5.94 4.63
N ALA A 174 7.31 5.61 3.63
CA ALA A 174 6.33 6.49 3.00
C ALA A 174 4.96 6.46 3.71
N GLY A 175 4.89 5.73 4.82
CA GLY A 175 3.68 5.47 5.58
C GLY A 175 2.77 4.42 4.95
N HIS A 176 2.08 3.66 5.79
CA HIS A 176 1.15 2.61 5.38
C HIS A 176 0.12 3.13 4.38
N TYR A 177 -0.67 4.12 4.81
CA TYR A 177 -1.66 4.77 3.95
C TYR A 177 -1.03 5.41 2.70
N GLY A 178 0.18 5.98 2.83
CA GLY A 178 0.88 6.64 1.73
C GLY A 178 1.29 5.70 0.60
N THR A 179 1.46 4.42 0.89
CA THR A 179 1.78 3.38 -0.09
C THR A 179 0.55 2.65 -0.64
N GLU A 180 -0.58 2.69 0.07
CA GLU A 180 -1.78 1.91 -0.27
C GLU A 180 -2.94 2.72 -0.85
N TYR A 181 -3.03 4.04 -0.61
CA TYR A 181 -4.18 4.83 -1.09
C TYR A 181 -4.35 4.78 -2.63
N ILE A 182 -3.31 4.43 -3.35
CA ILE A 182 -3.30 4.23 -4.81
C ILE A 182 -4.33 3.19 -5.27
N PHE A 183 -4.68 2.24 -4.40
CA PHE A 183 -5.75 1.27 -4.58
C PHE A 183 -7.06 1.90 -5.06
N MET A 184 -7.44 3.06 -4.52
CA MET A 184 -8.76 3.64 -4.77
C MET A 184 -8.97 3.98 -6.24
N GLU A 185 -8.02 4.66 -6.87
CA GLU A 185 -8.14 5.07 -8.27
C GLU A 185 -7.95 3.91 -9.23
N ASP A 186 -7.11 2.94 -8.89
CA ASP A 186 -6.92 1.74 -9.70
C ASP A 186 -8.18 0.87 -9.69
N MET A 187 -8.74 0.62 -8.51
CA MET A 187 -10.00 -0.13 -8.38
C MET A 187 -11.17 0.58 -9.05
N LYS A 188 -11.23 1.91 -8.98
CA LYS A 188 -12.25 2.69 -9.68
C LYS A 188 -12.16 2.43 -11.19
N ARG A 189 -10.99 2.57 -11.81
CA ARG A 189 -10.80 2.30 -13.26
C ARG A 189 -11.20 0.86 -13.61
N PHE A 190 -10.71 -0.10 -12.83
CA PHE A 190 -11.03 -1.52 -13.03
C PHE A 190 -12.53 -1.79 -13.03
N LEU A 191 -13.28 -1.17 -12.12
CA LEU A 191 -14.72 -1.35 -12.00
C LEU A 191 -15.49 -0.58 -13.08
N GLU A 192 -15.12 0.65 -13.41
CA GLU A 192 -15.77 1.44 -14.47
C GLU A 192 -15.72 0.75 -15.83
N GLU A 193 -14.58 0.11 -16.15
CA GLU A 193 -14.43 -0.67 -17.39
C GLU A 193 -15.35 -1.90 -17.46
N ARG A 194 -15.63 -2.54 -16.32
CA ARG A 194 -16.39 -3.80 -16.25
C ARG A 194 -17.85 -3.64 -15.89
N LEU A 195 -18.18 -2.56 -15.24
CA LEU A 195 -19.52 -2.23 -14.75
C LEU A 195 -19.96 -0.83 -15.22
N PRO A 196 -20.12 -0.61 -16.53
CA PRO A 196 -20.39 0.73 -17.10
C PRO A 196 -21.71 1.34 -16.62
N ALA A 197 -22.63 0.54 -16.10
CA ALA A 197 -23.90 1.01 -15.54
C ALA A 197 -23.79 1.41 -14.04
N ALA A 198 -22.70 1.10 -13.37
CA ALA A 198 -22.50 1.42 -11.96
C ALA A 198 -21.86 2.80 -11.81
N LYS A 199 -22.33 3.56 -10.83
CA LYS A 199 -21.69 4.82 -10.43
C LYS A 199 -20.60 4.55 -9.41
N ILE A 200 -19.35 4.63 -9.85
CA ILE A 200 -18.18 4.40 -8.98
C ILE A 200 -17.67 5.74 -8.43
N ILE A 201 -17.50 5.84 -7.14
CA ILE A 201 -16.96 7.01 -6.45
C ILE A 201 -15.83 6.60 -5.51
N THR A 202 -14.74 7.35 -5.50
CA THR A 202 -13.66 7.17 -4.54
C THR A 202 -13.85 8.07 -3.32
N ALA A 203 -13.40 7.60 -2.15
CA ALA A 203 -13.29 8.45 -0.97
C ALA A 203 -12.19 9.50 -1.19
N PRO A 204 -12.29 10.70 -0.58
CA PRO A 204 -11.19 11.66 -0.64
C PRO A 204 -9.95 11.09 0.04
N VAL A 205 -8.78 11.41 -0.52
CA VAL A 205 -7.49 11.08 0.09
C VAL A 205 -7.31 11.94 1.34
N VAL A 206 -7.24 11.30 2.50
CA VAL A 206 -7.05 11.97 3.79
C VAL A 206 -5.95 11.24 4.54
N HIS A 207 -4.81 11.89 4.71
CA HIS A 207 -3.71 11.33 5.49
C HIS A 207 -4.13 11.18 6.96
N PRO A 208 -3.87 10.01 7.59
CA PRO A 208 -4.35 9.70 8.94
C PRO A 208 -3.63 10.47 10.05
N PHE A 209 -2.50 11.10 9.74
CA PHE A 209 -1.69 11.91 10.66
C PHE A 209 -1.02 13.06 9.90
N GLN A 210 -0.50 14.01 10.64
CA GLN A 210 0.27 15.14 10.12
C GLN A 210 1.70 15.09 10.69
N VAL A 211 2.68 15.51 9.87
CA VAL A 211 4.06 15.74 10.28
C VAL A 211 4.25 17.25 10.36
N LEU A 212 4.59 17.75 11.54
CA LEU A 212 4.78 19.18 11.84
C LEU A 212 6.26 19.57 11.76
#